data_b53203d2dee263ff830e0588fdd6b1ec
#
_entry.id   b53203d2dee263ff830e0588fdd6b1ec
#
_cell.length_a   1.000
_cell.length_b   1.000
_cell.length_c   1.000
_cell.angle_alpha   90.00
_cell.angle_beta   90.00
_cell.angle_gamma   90.00
#
_symmetry.space_group_name_H-M   'P 1'
#
loop_
_entity.id
_entity.type
_entity.pdbx_description
1 polymer ?
#
loop_
_entity_poly.entity_id
_entity_poly.type
_entity_poly.pdbx_seq_one_letter_code
_entity_poly.pdbx_strand_id
1 'polypeptide(L)'
;MKNPQRLPDLSRRTFLKGSSFSTLMSMLGGVPLVAQEKPTEPAAGKPVGRPVNCGVIGLGPWGREILATLSKIPEANIVAICDTYAPMLRRGQQSAPKAAATDDYKAVLENKEVEAVFVATPPHQHRELAVAALKAGKHVYCEAPLAHTIEDARAIAQAAKASFKSVFQCGLQARSHPQRHFLLQFIRSGAMGKPVMARAQWHRKQSWRFASPNADREKEINWRLSRKTSPGLIGEVGIHQLDAVTWFLDQRPLAVTGFGSLIKWTEDNRDVPDTIQAVLEYPQGVHLTYDSTLANSFEADYEVYYGSDSAIMVRDNKAWMFKEVDAPLLGWEVYARKDSFYKETGIALVANASKLEAQGEGGTADSAAAINSLTFALQAFLGNAGKVATAVKDFKENFGEDDEALKEHLADVRKSRLPAAGYQEGFDAVVVALKANEAILGKKRIQFQKEWFDLG
;
A
#
# COMPACT_ATOMS: atom_id res chain seq x y z
N MET A 1 -17.04 0.74 -32.57
CA MET A 1 -16.57 -0.63 -32.34
C MET A 1 -15.18 -0.75 -32.93
N LYS A 2 -14.12 -0.65 -32.12
CA LYS A 2 -12.73 -0.87 -32.56
C LYS A 2 -12.28 -2.26 -32.02
N ASN A 3 -11.84 -3.06 -32.99
CA ASN A 3 -11.38 -4.44 -32.83
C ASN A 3 -10.19 -4.52 -31.86
N PRO A 4 -10.11 -5.49 -30.92
CA PRO A 4 -8.91 -5.70 -30.12
C PRO A 4 -7.80 -6.24 -31.03
N GLN A 5 -6.64 -5.59 -31.00
CA GLN A 5 -5.45 -6.00 -31.71
C GLN A 5 -5.04 -7.42 -31.26
N ARG A 6 -5.09 -8.39 -32.17
CA ARG A 6 -4.48 -9.70 -32.01
C ARG A 6 -2.96 -9.52 -31.87
N LEU A 7 -2.38 -10.06 -30.82
CA LEU A 7 -0.94 -10.21 -30.71
C LEU A 7 -0.43 -11.08 -31.87
N PRO A 8 0.74 -10.78 -32.45
CA PRO A 8 1.30 -11.58 -33.55
C PRO A 8 1.63 -12.99 -33.08
N ASP A 9 1.28 -13.96 -33.91
CA ASP A 9 1.58 -15.40 -33.73
C ASP A 9 3.10 -15.61 -33.70
N LEU A 10 3.67 -15.80 -32.51
CA LEU A 10 5.08 -16.08 -32.33
C LEU A 10 5.37 -17.56 -32.61
N SER A 11 6.06 -17.85 -33.72
CA SER A 11 6.45 -19.22 -34.02
C SER A 11 7.43 -19.76 -32.98
N ARG A 12 7.33 -21.05 -32.62
CA ARG A 12 8.24 -21.79 -31.70
C ARG A 12 9.73 -21.57 -32.00
N ARG A 13 10.10 -21.34 -33.26
CA ARG A 13 11.49 -21.09 -33.67
C ARG A 13 12.02 -19.72 -33.30
N THR A 14 11.18 -18.70 -33.31
CA THR A 14 11.55 -17.32 -32.93
C THR A 14 11.75 -17.23 -31.42
N PHE A 15 10.94 -17.98 -30.65
CA PHE A 15 11.02 -18.06 -29.20
C PHE A 15 12.33 -18.71 -28.70
N LEU A 16 12.78 -19.78 -29.38
CA LEU A 16 13.98 -20.53 -28.97
C LEU A 16 15.30 -19.85 -29.34
N LYS A 17 15.32 -18.88 -30.25
CA LYS A 17 16.56 -18.22 -30.71
C LYS A 17 16.93 -16.94 -29.98
N GLY A 18 16.05 -16.37 -29.13
CA GLY A 18 16.26 -15.06 -28.53
C GLY A 18 15.94 -14.94 -27.04
N SER A 19 15.65 -16.02 -26.34
CA SER A 19 15.09 -15.94 -25.01
C SER A 19 16.11 -15.84 -23.89
N SER A 20 16.57 -14.64 -23.60
CA SER A 20 16.89 -14.28 -22.24
C SER A 20 15.58 -13.85 -21.52
N PHE A 21 15.49 -14.07 -20.21
CA PHE A 21 14.34 -13.65 -19.38
C PHE A 21 13.97 -12.16 -19.57
N SER A 22 14.96 -11.31 -19.86
CA SER A 22 14.79 -9.90 -20.21
C SER A 22 13.99 -9.68 -21.48
N THR A 23 14.14 -10.53 -22.49
CA THR A 23 13.37 -10.45 -23.75
C THR A 23 11.91 -10.82 -23.54
N LEU A 24 11.62 -11.79 -22.66
CA LEU A 24 10.25 -12.14 -22.28
C LEU A 24 9.56 -10.99 -21.55
N MET A 25 10.25 -10.32 -20.64
CA MET A 25 9.72 -9.16 -19.90
C MET A 25 9.48 -7.95 -20.80
N SER A 26 10.34 -7.71 -21.79
CA SER A 26 10.12 -6.66 -22.80
C SER A 26 8.90 -6.93 -23.68
N MET A 27 8.62 -8.20 -24.00
CA MET A 27 7.46 -8.60 -24.81
C MET A 27 6.13 -8.48 -24.04
N LEU A 28 6.17 -8.51 -22.70
CA LEU A 28 5.00 -8.35 -21.84
C LEU A 28 4.66 -6.87 -21.54
N GLY A 29 5.27 -5.92 -22.27
CA GLY A 29 5.00 -4.48 -22.10
C GLY A 29 5.63 -3.88 -20.84
N GLY A 30 6.59 -4.58 -20.23
CA GLY A 30 7.34 -4.10 -19.09
C GLY A 30 8.45 -3.12 -19.48
N VAL A 31 8.80 -2.25 -18.55
CA VAL A 31 9.95 -1.35 -18.62
C VAL A 31 11.21 -2.12 -19.03
N PRO A 32 12.05 -1.63 -19.97
CA PRO A 32 13.28 -2.31 -20.36
C PRO A 32 14.17 -2.50 -19.14
N LEU A 33 14.40 -3.76 -18.77
CA LEU A 33 15.46 -4.11 -17.82
C LEU A 33 16.80 -3.86 -18.51
N VAL A 34 17.37 -2.70 -18.26
CA VAL A 34 18.77 -2.46 -18.57
C VAL A 34 19.57 -3.49 -17.76
N ALA A 35 20.33 -4.34 -18.45
CA ALA A 35 21.26 -5.26 -17.80
C ALA A 35 22.21 -4.45 -16.91
N GLN A 36 21.97 -4.45 -15.62
CA GLN A 36 22.91 -3.87 -14.67
C GLN A 36 24.05 -4.85 -14.43
N GLU A 37 25.25 -4.31 -14.51
CA GLU A 37 26.48 -4.93 -14.05
C GLU A 37 26.33 -5.44 -12.61
N LYS A 38 27.14 -6.46 -12.26
CA LYS A 38 27.20 -7.19 -10.98
C LYS A 38 26.62 -6.42 -9.78
N PRO A 39 25.80 -7.05 -8.92
CA PRO A 39 25.39 -6.42 -7.69
C PRO A 39 26.63 -6.19 -6.80
N THR A 40 27.14 -4.99 -6.80
CA THR A 40 27.74 -4.43 -5.60
C THR A 40 26.67 -4.44 -4.52
N GLU A 41 27.05 -4.66 -3.26
CA GLU A 41 26.19 -4.62 -2.05
C GLU A 41 25.00 -3.68 -2.22
N PRO A 42 23.83 -3.95 -1.60
CA PRO A 42 22.70 -3.05 -1.71
C PRO A 42 23.15 -1.68 -1.24
N ALA A 43 23.71 -0.93 -2.17
CA ALA A 43 23.97 0.48 -1.98
C ALA A 43 22.61 1.06 -1.59
N ALA A 44 22.52 1.71 -0.45
CA ALA A 44 21.46 2.64 -0.15
C ALA A 44 21.12 3.32 -1.47
N GLY A 45 19.93 3.05 -2.01
CA GLY A 45 19.61 3.33 -3.42
C GLY A 45 20.04 4.73 -3.77
N LYS A 46 20.59 4.91 -4.98
CA LYS A 46 20.97 6.26 -5.45
C LYS A 46 19.80 7.18 -5.16
N PRO A 47 20.02 8.37 -4.56
CA PRO A 47 18.97 9.30 -4.22
C PRO A 47 18.04 9.46 -5.43
N VAL A 48 16.75 9.16 -5.28
CA VAL A 48 15.77 9.23 -6.37
C VAL A 48 15.37 10.68 -6.65
N GLY A 49 15.85 11.62 -5.82
CA GLY A 49 15.55 13.04 -5.94
C GLY A 49 16.35 13.88 -4.94
N ARG A 50 16.04 15.17 -4.87
CA ARG A 50 16.58 16.07 -3.84
C ARG A 50 16.00 15.71 -2.47
N PRO A 51 16.70 16.07 -1.37
CA PRO A 51 16.13 15.97 -0.04
C PRO A 51 14.85 16.80 0.09
N VAL A 52 13.89 16.24 0.83
CA VAL A 52 12.60 16.87 1.14
C VAL A 52 12.51 17.10 2.64
N ASN A 53 12.16 18.31 3.05
CA ASN A 53 11.99 18.67 4.45
C ASN A 53 10.65 18.14 4.97
N CYS A 54 10.70 17.27 5.97
CA CYS A 54 9.59 16.47 6.44
C CYS A 54 9.11 16.90 7.82
N GLY A 55 7.79 16.96 8.01
CA GLY A 55 7.12 17.02 9.30
C GLY A 55 6.35 15.73 9.58
N VAL A 56 6.43 15.17 10.78
CA VAL A 56 5.68 13.97 11.20
C VAL A 56 4.67 14.33 12.27
N ILE A 57 3.38 14.08 12.03
CA ILE A 57 2.28 14.35 12.94
C ILE A 57 1.68 13.04 13.43
N GLY A 58 1.71 12.81 14.75
CA GLY A 58 1.37 11.56 15.41
C GLY A 58 2.58 10.66 15.61
N LEU A 59 3.01 10.53 16.88
CA LEU A 59 4.18 9.75 17.29
C LEU A 59 3.80 8.52 18.12
N GLY A 60 2.62 7.98 17.86
CA GLY A 60 2.20 6.68 18.35
C GLY A 60 3.15 5.57 17.88
N PRO A 61 2.88 4.29 18.18
CA PRO A 61 3.76 3.18 17.77
C PRO A 61 4.09 3.21 16.27
N TRP A 62 3.08 3.44 15.43
CA TRP A 62 3.25 3.47 13.97
C TRP A 62 3.95 4.74 13.46
N GLY A 63 3.60 5.91 14.00
CA GLY A 63 4.29 7.15 13.62
C GLY A 63 5.77 7.15 13.96
N ARG A 64 6.16 6.46 15.05
CA ARG A 64 7.59 6.26 15.38
C ARG A 64 8.27 5.29 14.43
N GLU A 65 7.55 4.28 13.91
CA GLU A 65 8.08 3.40 12.86
C GLU A 65 8.33 4.16 11.56
N ILE A 66 7.40 5.05 11.18
CA ILE A 66 7.59 5.97 10.06
C ILE A 66 8.80 6.86 10.30
N LEU A 67 8.91 7.48 11.47
CA LEU A 67 10.04 8.34 11.84
C LEU A 67 11.38 7.60 11.78
N ALA A 68 11.43 6.39 12.33
CA ALA A 68 12.63 5.55 12.32
C ALA A 68 12.99 5.07 10.90
N THR A 69 12.01 4.86 10.04
CA THR A 69 12.25 4.50 8.64
C THR A 69 12.73 5.71 7.84
N LEU A 70 12.09 6.88 7.99
CA LEU A 70 12.52 8.13 7.36
C LEU A 70 13.96 8.50 7.71
N SER A 71 14.38 8.30 8.96
CA SER A 71 15.76 8.61 9.39
C SER A 71 16.85 7.80 8.67
N LYS A 72 16.46 6.71 7.99
CA LYS A 72 17.35 5.86 7.17
C LYS A 72 17.28 6.18 5.68
N ILE A 73 16.36 7.03 5.26
CA ILE A 73 16.17 7.41 3.85
C ILE A 73 16.92 8.72 3.59
N PRO A 74 17.94 8.73 2.70
CA PRO A 74 18.77 9.92 2.45
C PRO A 74 18.00 11.15 1.97
N GLU A 75 16.86 10.93 1.28
CA GLU A 75 16.01 11.99 0.75
C GLU A 75 15.10 12.61 1.82
N ALA A 76 15.04 12.07 3.03
CA ALA A 76 14.23 12.61 4.12
C ALA A 76 15.04 13.49 5.05
N ASN A 77 14.69 14.78 5.13
CA ASN A 77 15.21 15.69 6.14
C ASN A 77 14.10 16.00 7.15
N ILE A 78 14.17 15.41 8.35
CA ILE A 78 13.13 15.57 9.37
C ILE A 78 13.38 16.88 10.11
N VAL A 79 12.55 17.90 9.84
CA VAL A 79 12.66 19.26 10.41
C VAL A 79 11.62 19.56 11.49
N ALA A 80 10.53 18.79 11.55
CA ALA A 80 9.47 18.97 12.55
C ALA A 80 8.84 17.66 12.99
N ILE A 81 8.46 17.54 14.25
CA ILE A 81 7.68 16.43 14.81
C ILE A 81 6.57 16.97 15.72
N CYS A 82 5.41 16.31 15.70
CA CYS A 82 4.26 16.75 16.47
C CYS A 82 3.52 15.59 17.13
N ASP A 83 3.21 15.71 18.40
CA ASP A 83 2.28 14.83 19.12
C ASP A 83 1.73 15.57 20.35
N THR A 84 0.43 15.48 20.57
CA THR A 84 -0.24 16.10 21.71
C THR A 84 0.17 15.50 23.06
N TYR A 85 0.76 14.29 23.04
CA TYR A 85 1.19 13.61 24.25
C TYR A 85 2.70 13.76 24.49
N ALA A 86 3.08 14.58 25.46
CA ALA A 86 4.46 14.92 25.76
C ALA A 86 5.43 13.74 25.90
N PRO A 87 5.06 12.55 26.48
CA PRO A 87 5.95 11.40 26.48
C PRO A 87 6.25 10.83 25.09
N MET A 88 5.29 10.87 24.14
CA MET A 88 5.53 10.45 22.75
C MET A 88 6.40 11.45 22.01
N LEU A 89 6.15 12.74 22.23
CA LEU A 89 6.97 13.82 21.68
C LEU A 89 8.44 13.67 22.12
N ARG A 90 8.71 13.44 23.42
CA ARG A 90 10.07 13.21 23.93
C ARG A 90 10.74 11.97 23.29
N ARG A 91 9.98 10.88 23.07
CA ARG A 91 10.52 9.68 22.38
C ARG A 91 10.81 9.96 20.92
N GLY A 92 9.96 10.71 20.23
CA GLY A 92 10.19 11.15 18.85
C GLY A 92 11.44 12.02 18.73
N GLN A 93 11.64 12.94 19.67
CA GLN A 93 12.82 13.81 19.73
C GLN A 93 14.14 13.01 19.83
N GLN A 94 14.15 11.87 20.51
CA GLN A 94 15.33 11.00 20.58
C GLN A 94 15.71 10.44 19.20
N SER A 95 14.71 10.16 18.35
CA SER A 95 14.91 9.66 16.98
C SER A 95 15.20 10.79 15.96
N ALA A 96 14.75 12.00 16.23
CA ALA A 96 14.96 13.17 15.39
C ALA A 96 15.41 14.38 16.23
N PRO A 97 16.66 14.38 16.77
CA PRO A 97 17.09 15.37 17.76
C PRO A 97 17.20 16.80 17.22
N LYS A 98 17.30 16.97 15.92
CA LYS A 98 17.37 18.27 15.25
C LYS A 98 16.01 18.85 14.85
N ALA A 99 14.94 18.02 14.90
CA ALA A 99 13.61 18.45 14.51
C ALA A 99 12.98 19.36 15.57
N ALA A 100 12.27 20.39 15.13
CA ALA A 100 11.42 21.20 16.01
C ALA A 100 10.27 20.32 16.53
N ALA A 101 10.13 20.24 17.87
CA ALA A 101 9.11 19.46 18.52
C ALA A 101 7.99 20.36 19.04
N THR A 102 6.74 20.03 18.70
CA THR A 102 5.55 20.80 19.09
C THR A 102 4.37 19.89 19.40
N ASP A 103 3.43 20.35 20.21
CA ASP A 103 2.15 19.70 20.48
C ASP A 103 1.00 20.24 19.58
N ASP A 104 1.28 21.31 18.83
CA ASP A 104 0.34 21.91 17.88
C ASP A 104 0.75 21.61 16.43
N TYR A 105 -0.08 20.84 15.72
CA TYR A 105 0.14 20.54 14.31
C TYR A 105 0.15 21.79 13.40
N LYS A 106 -0.53 22.89 13.81
CA LYS A 106 -0.53 24.14 13.04
C LYS A 106 0.86 24.73 12.95
N ALA A 107 1.63 24.66 14.02
CA ALA A 107 3.02 25.10 14.01
C ALA A 107 3.88 24.32 12.99
N VAL A 108 3.60 23.02 12.78
CA VAL A 108 4.24 22.24 11.71
C VAL A 108 3.83 22.74 10.33
N LEU A 109 2.55 23.08 10.13
CA LEU A 109 2.04 23.53 8.83
C LEU A 109 2.49 24.96 8.48
N GLU A 110 2.61 25.82 9.47
CA GLU A 110 3.08 27.22 9.33
C GLU A 110 4.60 27.31 9.13
N ASN A 111 5.34 26.28 9.53
CA ASN A 111 6.78 26.22 9.28
C ASN A 111 7.05 26.16 7.76
N LYS A 112 7.68 27.23 7.24
CA LYS A 112 8.02 27.38 5.82
C LYS A 112 9.07 26.40 5.34
N GLU A 113 9.88 25.84 6.24
CA GLU A 113 10.87 24.83 5.89
C GLU A 113 10.23 23.48 5.60
N VAL A 114 9.07 23.16 6.23
CA VAL A 114 8.37 21.88 6.00
C VAL A 114 7.76 21.88 4.60
N GLU A 115 8.14 20.92 3.78
CA GLU A 115 7.62 20.70 2.42
C GLU A 115 6.60 19.57 2.39
N ALA A 116 6.84 18.51 3.16
CA ALA A 116 6.02 17.30 3.20
C ALA A 116 5.61 16.95 4.63
N VAL A 117 4.37 16.48 4.79
CA VAL A 117 3.79 16.10 6.08
C VAL A 117 3.36 14.64 6.04
N PHE A 118 3.76 13.89 7.07
CA PHE A 118 3.33 12.51 7.31
C PHE A 118 2.30 12.51 8.42
N VAL A 119 1.06 12.12 8.09
CA VAL A 119 -0.05 12.03 9.03
C VAL A 119 -0.19 10.59 9.49
N ALA A 120 0.15 10.32 10.75
CA ALA A 120 0.16 9.00 11.38
C ALA A 120 -0.65 8.98 12.70
N THR A 121 -1.67 9.79 12.76
CA THR A 121 -2.64 9.88 13.87
C THR A 121 -3.74 8.82 13.74
N PRO A 122 -4.68 8.70 14.69
CA PRO A 122 -5.88 7.90 14.49
C PRO A 122 -6.74 8.36 13.30
N PRO A 123 -7.41 7.43 12.55
CA PRO A 123 -8.13 7.76 11.32
C PRO A 123 -9.22 8.83 11.45
N HIS A 124 -9.83 8.97 12.62
CA HIS A 124 -10.86 9.98 12.88
C HIS A 124 -10.31 11.42 12.95
N GLN A 125 -8.98 11.60 13.01
CA GLN A 125 -8.29 12.89 12.99
C GLN A 125 -7.72 13.23 11.60
N HIS A 126 -7.62 12.27 10.68
CA HIS A 126 -6.94 12.44 9.39
C HIS A 126 -7.53 13.56 8.54
N ARG A 127 -8.88 13.71 8.53
CA ARG A 127 -9.55 14.76 7.74
C ARG A 127 -9.04 16.15 8.09
N GLU A 128 -9.04 16.49 9.36
CA GLU A 128 -8.59 17.82 9.82
C GLU A 128 -7.15 18.07 9.40
N LEU A 129 -6.26 17.13 9.70
CA LEU A 129 -4.82 17.25 9.49
C LEU A 129 -4.44 17.25 8.00
N ALA A 130 -4.94 16.28 7.24
CA ALA A 130 -4.58 16.13 5.83
C ALA A 130 -5.13 17.29 4.97
N VAL A 131 -6.38 17.70 5.23
CA VAL A 131 -6.98 18.85 4.50
C VAL A 131 -6.26 20.15 4.85
N ALA A 132 -5.92 20.38 6.12
CA ALA A 132 -5.16 21.56 6.53
C ALA A 132 -3.77 21.58 5.90
N ALA A 133 -3.06 20.44 5.88
CA ALA A 133 -1.74 20.33 5.26
C ALA A 133 -1.77 20.61 3.75
N LEU A 134 -2.77 20.05 3.03
CA LEU A 134 -2.97 20.33 1.60
C LEU A 134 -3.27 21.80 1.32
N LYS A 135 -4.12 22.42 2.14
CA LYS A 135 -4.42 23.87 2.04
C LYS A 135 -3.19 24.75 2.32
N ALA A 136 -2.29 24.30 3.21
CA ALA A 136 -1.01 24.94 3.46
C ALA A 136 0.05 24.68 2.35
N GLY A 137 -0.36 24.01 1.24
CA GLY A 137 0.51 23.71 0.09
C GLY A 137 1.55 22.62 0.35
N LYS A 138 1.40 21.82 1.41
CA LYS A 138 2.33 20.74 1.74
C LYS A 138 2.03 19.50 0.88
N HIS A 139 3.06 18.73 0.56
CA HIS A 139 2.89 17.33 0.12
C HIS A 139 2.41 16.50 1.31
N VAL A 140 1.50 15.56 1.10
CA VAL A 140 0.87 14.80 2.21
C VAL A 140 0.97 13.31 1.98
N TYR A 141 1.59 12.62 2.93
CA TYR A 141 1.45 11.19 3.14
C TYR A 141 0.47 10.97 4.29
N CYS A 142 -0.66 10.30 4.02
CA CYS A 142 -1.67 10.03 5.02
C CYS A 142 -1.83 8.52 5.19
N GLU A 143 -1.69 8.02 6.42
CA GLU A 143 -1.81 6.59 6.70
C GLU A 143 -3.20 6.03 6.36
N ALA A 144 -3.22 4.72 6.09
CA ALA A 144 -4.44 3.97 5.85
C ALA A 144 -5.05 3.45 7.18
N PRO A 145 -6.39 3.49 7.27
CA PRO A 145 -7.38 4.06 6.34
C PRO A 145 -7.35 5.59 6.33
N LEU A 146 -7.72 6.21 5.19
CA LEU A 146 -7.75 7.68 5.10
C LEU A 146 -8.66 8.34 6.14
N ALA A 147 -9.74 7.65 6.52
CA ALA A 147 -10.66 8.11 7.57
C ALA A 147 -11.48 6.94 8.11
N HIS A 148 -12.20 7.16 9.20
CA HIS A 148 -13.15 6.22 9.79
C HIS A 148 -14.58 6.38 9.27
N THR A 149 -14.85 7.39 8.41
CA THR A 149 -16.11 7.60 7.69
C THR A 149 -15.84 7.82 6.20
N ILE A 150 -16.84 7.49 5.36
CA ILE A 150 -16.74 7.70 3.90
C ILE A 150 -16.71 9.20 3.58
N GLU A 151 -17.47 9.99 4.32
CA GLU A 151 -17.59 11.44 4.15
C GLU A 151 -16.25 12.14 4.41
N ASP A 152 -15.54 11.75 5.48
CA ASP A 152 -14.23 12.30 5.80
C ASP A 152 -13.16 11.87 4.80
N ALA A 153 -13.20 10.61 4.37
CA ALA A 153 -12.29 10.11 3.32
C ALA A 153 -12.53 10.83 1.98
N ARG A 154 -13.79 11.08 1.63
CA ARG A 154 -14.18 11.87 0.45
C ARG A 154 -13.64 13.29 0.53
N ALA A 155 -13.79 13.96 1.68
CA ALA A 155 -13.27 15.32 1.87
C ALA A 155 -11.73 15.38 1.71
N ILE A 156 -11.01 14.38 2.22
CA ILE A 156 -9.55 14.27 2.02
C ILE A 156 -9.22 14.09 0.54
N ALA A 157 -9.90 13.16 -0.13
CA ALA A 157 -9.65 12.87 -1.54
C ALA A 157 -9.98 14.06 -2.46
N GLN A 158 -11.07 14.78 -2.18
CA GLN A 158 -11.42 16.01 -2.90
C GLN A 158 -10.37 17.13 -2.68
N ALA A 159 -9.92 17.32 -1.46
CA ALA A 159 -8.86 18.29 -1.17
C ALA A 159 -7.54 17.94 -1.88
N ALA A 160 -7.19 16.64 -1.91
CA ALA A 160 -6.02 16.16 -2.63
C ALA A 160 -6.15 16.32 -4.16
N LYS A 161 -7.34 16.03 -4.73
CA LYS A 161 -7.65 16.26 -6.16
C LYS A 161 -7.51 17.73 -6.53
N ALA A 162 -7.96 18.64 -5.67
CA ALA A 162 -7.87 20.09 -5.89
C ALA A 162 -6.43 20.63 -5.72
N SER A 163 -5.57 19.96 -4.95
CA SER A 163 -4.21 20.43 -4.63
C SER A 163 -3.19 19.99 -5.69
N PHE A 164 -3.35 20.45 -6.92
CA PHE A 164 -2.55 19.97 -8.07
C PHE A 164 -1.04 20.27 -7.96
N LYS A 165 -0.61 21.23 -7.14
CA LYS A 165 0.81 21.53 -6.87
C LYS A 165 1.43 20.60 -5.82
N SER A 166 0.60 19.81 -5.12
CA SER A 166 1.04 18.91 -4.07
C SER A 166 0.94 17.44 -4.51
N VAL A 167 1.77 16.59 -3.91
CA VAL A 167 1.64 15.14 -3.98
C VAL A 167 0.84 14.68 -2.78
N PHE A 168 -0.17 13.85 -3.01
CA PHE A 168 -0.88 13.11 -1.99
C PHE A 168 -0.64 11.63 -2.18
N GLN A 169 -0.29 10.93 -1.09
CA GLN A 169 -0.14 9.47 -1.07
C GLN A 169 -0.85 8.89 0.15
N CYS A 170 -1.61 7.82 -0.08
CA CYS A 170 -2.21 7.01 0.98
C CYS A 170 -1.25 5.90 1.43
N GLY A 171 -1.28 5.54 2.71
CA GLY A 171 -0.46 4.49 3.34
C GLY A 171 -0.78 3.05 2.89
N LEU A 172 -1.33 2.84 1.69
CA LEU A 172 -1.52 1.52 1.09
C LEU A 172 -0.20 1.03 0.47
N GLN A 173 0.69 0.59 1.32
CA GLN A 173 2.12 0.38 1.06
C GLN A 173 2.40 -0.68 -0.01
N ALA A 174 1.54 -1.69 -0.17
CA ALA A 174 1.66 -2.74 -1.19
C ALA A 174 1.76 -2.16 -2.60
N ARG A 175 1.11 -1.01 -2.88
CA ARG A 175 1.12 -0.33 -4.17
C ARG A 175 2.45 0.33 -4.53
N SER A 176 3.39 0.44 -3.59
CA SER A 176 4.75 0.91 -3.87
C SER A 176 5.78 -0.23 -3.88
N HIS A 177 5.39 -1.45 -3.51
CA HIS A 177 6.32 -2.56 -3.36
C HIS A 177 6.66 -3.21 -4.71
N PRO A 178 7.95 -3.27 -5.14
CA PRO A 178 8.35 -3.81 -6.44
C PRO A 178 7.87 -5.25 -6.68
N GLN A 179 7.93 -6.10 -5.66
CA GLN A 179 7.45 -7.49 -5.74
C GLN A 179 5.96 -7.56 -6.09
N ARG A 180 5.13 -6.67 -5.55
CA ARG A 180 3.70 -6.62 -5.86
C ARG A 180 3.44 -6.23 -7.32
N HIS A 181 4.21 -5.28 -7.86
CA HIS A 181 4.15 -4.90 -9.28
C HIS A 181 4.60 -6.04 -10.20
N PHE A 182 5.64 -6.77 -9.81
CA PHE A 182 6.07 -7.96 -10.53
C PHE A 182 4.98 -9.03 -10.56
N LEU A 183 4.35 -9.34 -9.42
CA LEU A 183 3.25 -10.29 -9.33
C LEU A 183 2.03 -9.87 -10.15
N LEU A 184 1.72 -8.58 -10.14
CA LEU A 184 0.61 -8.02 -10.93
C LEU A 184 0.77 -8.33 -12.42
N GLN A 185 1.98 -8.26 -12.95
CA GLN A 185 2.26 -8.63 -14.35
C GLN A 185 1.97 -10.12 -14.61
N PHE A 186 2.34 -11.02 -13.70
CA PHE A 186 2.01 -12.44 -13.81
C PHE A 186 0.51 -12.70 -13.82
N ILE A 187 -0.20 -12.10 -12.88
CA ILE A 187 -1.65 -12.26 -12.74
C ILE A 187 -2.37 -11.75 -14.00
N ARG A 188 -1.95 -10.59 -14.53
CA ARG A 188 -2.56 -9.97 -15.71
C ARG A 188 -2.10 -10.55 -17.05
N SER A 189 -0.98 -11.29 -17.09
CA SER A 189 -0.49 -11.96 -18.31
C SER A 189 -1.31 -13.17 -18.72
N GLY A 190 -2.23 -13.63 -17.88
CA GLY A 190 -2.96 -14.87 -18.09
C GLY A 190 -2.22 -16.14 -17.63
N ALA A 191 -1.06 -16.00 -16.97
CA ALA A 191 -0.28 -17.16 -16.47
C ALA A 191 -1.04 -17.99 -15.41
N MET A 192 -2.07 -17.39 -14.78
CA MET A 192 -2.96 -18.09 -13.85
C MET A 192 -4.19 -18.70 -14.51
N GLY A 193 -4.40 -18.48 -15.81
CA GLY A 193 -5.69 -18.77 -16.43
C GLY A 193 -6.77 -17.75 -16.01
N LYS A 194 -8.03 -18.20 -15.95
CA LYS A 194 -9.15 -17.34 -15.52
C LYS A 194 -9.15 -17.19 -14.00
N PRO A 195 -9.33 -15.97 -13.45
CA PRO A 195 -9.52 -15.80 -12.01
C PRO A 195 -10.74 -16.60 -11.52
N VAL A 196 -10.57 -17.34 -10.43
CA VAL A 196 -11.60 -18.21 -9.82
C VAL A 196 -12.03 -17.67 -8.48
N MET A 197 -11.09 -17.44 -7.58
CA MET A 197 -11.34 -16.88 -6.25
C MET A 197 -10.07 -16.28 -5.65
N ALA A 198 -10.20 -15.57 -4.56
CA ALA A 198 -9.10 -15.11 -3.74
C ALA A 198 -9.36 -15.42 -2.26
N ARG A 199 -8.30 -15.56 -1.51
CA ARG A 199 -8.33 -15.67 -0.06
C ARG A 199 -7.30 -14.74 0.55
N ALA A 200 -7.65 -14.07 1.64
CA ALA A 200 -6.72 -13.26 2.40
C ALA A 200 -7.05 -13.34 3.89
N GLN A 201 -6.03 -13.25 4.73
CA GLN A 201 -6.21 -13.28 6.18
C GLN A 201 -5.18 -12.41 6.89
N TRP A 202 -5.54 -12.00 8.13
CA TRP A 202 -4.63 -11.36 9.05
C TRP A 202 -4.91 -11.85 10.48
N HIS A 203 -3.99 -12.64 11.03
CA HIS A 203 -4.11 -13.25 12.35
C HIS A 203 -2.97 -12.81 13.26
N ARG A 204 -3.29 -12.15 14.38
CA ARG A 204 -2.31 -11.78 15.40
C ARG A 204 -2.93 -11.77 16.79
N LYS A 205 -2.37 -12.51 17.72
CA LYS A 205 -2.82 -12.51 19.11
C LYS A 205 -2.33 -11.24 19.80
N GLN A 206 -3.19 -10.23 19.85
CA GLN A 206 -2.91 -8.94 20.52
C GLN A 206 -4.22 -8.25 20.93
N SER A 207 -4.23 -7.58 22.07
CA SER A 207 -5.46 -6.95 22.55
C SER A 207 -5.80 -5.62 21.91
N TRP A 208 -4.84 -4.96 21.25
CA TRP A 208 -4.92 -3.55 20.84
C TRP A 208 -5.07 -2.56 21.99
N ARG A 209 -5.25 -3.04 23.21
CA ARG A 209 -5.35 -2.19 24.39
C ARG A 209 -3.97 -1.77 24.88
N PHE A 210 -3.83 -0.50 25.16
CA PHE A 210 -2.67 0.08 25.82
C PHE A 210 -3.04 0.54 27.23
N ALA A 211 -2.12 0.33 28.19
CA ALA A 211 -2.27 0.88 29.53
C ALA A 211 -2.22 2.40 29.48
N SER A 212 -3.17 3.05 30.18
CA SER A 212 -3.26 4.49 30.26
C SER A 212 -2.81 5.00 31.63
N PRO A 213 -2.13 6.15 31.68
CA PRO A 213 -1.78 6.80 32.97
C PRO A 213 -2.98 7.40 33.71
N ASN A 214 -4.08 7.69 33.01
CA ASN A 214 -5.30 8.28 33.57
C ASN A 214 -6.52 8.05 32.68
N ALA A 215 -7.72 8.36 33.17
CA ALA A 215 -8.99 8.14 32.49
C ALA A 215 -9.18 8.98 31.22
N ASP A 216 -8.66 10.20 31.20
CA ASP A 216 -8.80 11.08 30.03
C ASP A 216 -7.98 10.53 28.86
N ARG A 217 -6.76 10.13 29.14
CA ARG A 217 -5.88 9.52 28.13
C ARG A 217 -6.34 8.13 27.69
N GLU A 218 -7.08 7.42 28.52
CA GLU A 218 -7.61 6.09 28.22
C GLU A 218 -8.35 6.03 26.87
N LYS A 219 -9.24 6.98 26.62
CA LYS A 219 -10.04 7.05 25.39
C LYS A 219 -9.20 7.37 24.17
N GLU A 220 -8.21 8.26 24.31
CA GLU A 220 -7.37 8.71 23.21
C GLU A 220 -6.41 7.61 22.72
N ILE A 221 -5.77 6.88 23.63
CA ILE A 221 -4.81 5.83 23.23
C ILE A 221 -5.48 4.53 22.82
N ASN A 222 -6.70 4.28 23.31
CA ASN A 222 -7.49 3.06 23.04
C ASN A 222 -8.61 3.29 22.00
N TRP A 223 -8.43 4.27 21.12
CA TRP A 223 -9.38 4.63 20.08
C TRP A 223 -9.80 3.46 19.18
N ARG A 224 -8.93 2.45 18.97
CA ARG A 224 -9.23 1.23 18.20
C ARG A 224 -10.29 0.34 18.82
N LEU A 225 -10.56 0.50 20.10
CA LEU A 225 -11.53 -0.32 20.83
C LEU A 225 -12.98 0.19 20.71
N SER A 226 -13.19 1.37 20.10
CA SER A 226 -14.50 1.99 19.95
C SER A 226 -14.90 2.15 18.49
N ARG A 227 -16.11 1.70 18.12
CA ARG A 227 -16.73 1.92 16.79
C ARG A 227 -16.92 3.38 16.42
N LYS A 228 -16.87 4.29 17.41
CA LYS A 228 -16.98 5.74 17.17
C LYS A 228 -15.72 6.33 16.54
N THR A 229 -14.59 5.69 16.70
CA THR A 229 -13.27 6.20 16.32
C THR A 229 -12.49 5.24 15.43
N SER A 230 -12.91 3.98 15.34
CA SER A 230 -12.24 2.94 14.56
C SER A 230 -13.19 2.26 13.57
N PRO A 231 -12.76 2.02 12.34
CA PRO A 231 -13.50 1.22 11.36
C PRO A 231 -13.38 -0.30 11.61
N GLY A 232 -12.92 -0.73 12.78
CA GLY A 232 -12.77 -2.13 13.16
C GLY A 232 -11.65 -2.87 12.43
N LEU A 233 -11.54 -4.17 12.68
CA LEU A 233 -10.47 -5.01 12.13
C LEU A 233 -10.37 -4.92 10.60
N ILE A 234 -11.50 -4.94 9.90
CA ILE A 234 -11.49 -4.92 8.44
C ILE A 234 -11.02 -3.56 7.88
N GLY A 235 -11.30 -2.47 8.60
CA GLY A 235 -10.86 -1.13 8.22
C GLY A 235 -9.42 -0.81 8.64
N GLU A 236 -8.98 -1.29 9.82
CA GLU A 236 -7.65 -0.99 10.35
C GLU A 236 -6.54 -1.84 9.70
N VAL A 237 -6.81 -3.10 9.44
CA VAL A 237 -5.83 -4.04 8.89
C VAL A 237 -6.29 -4.70 7.59
N GLY A 238 -7.55 -5.07 7.49
CA GLY A 238 -8.10 -5.70 6.29
C GLY A 238 -8.02 -4.83 5.04
N ILE A 239 -8.09 -3.52 5.19
CA ILE A 239 -8.03 -2.56 4.07
C ILE A 239 -6.82 -2.79 3.15
N HIS A 240 -5.67 -3.19 3.68
CA HIS A 240 -4.46 -3.44 2.90
C HIS A 240 -4.61 -4.63 1.96
N GLN A 241 -5.23 -5.71 2.43
CA GLN A 241 -5.45 -6.93 1.65
C GLN A 241 -6.66 -6.80 0.72
N LEU A 242 -7.72 -6.11 1.17
CA LEU A 242 -8.86 -5.77 0.31
C LEU A 242 -8.42 -4.90 -0.88
N ASP A 243 -7.56 -3.91 -0.62
CA ASP A 243 -6.97 -3.08 -1.66
C ASP A 243 -6.09 -3.89 -2.62
N ALA A 244 -5.21 -4.75 -2.10
CA ALA A 244 -4.33 -5.59 -2.91
C ALA A 244 -5.13 -6.52 -3.84
N VAL A 245 -6.17 -7.18 -3.34
CA VAL A 245 -7.03 -8.07 -4.14
C VAL A 245 -7.80 -7.27 -5.19
N THR A 246 -8.41 -6.15 -4.81
CA THR A 246 -9.13 -5.27 -5.73
C THR A 246 -8.21 -4.76 -6.86
N TRP A 247 -6.99 -4.37 -6.50
CA TRP A 247 -5.98 -3.93 -7.46
C TRP A 247 -5.51 -5.04 -8.39
N PHE A 248 -5.29 -6.25 -7.86
CA PHE A 248 -4.82 -7.40 -8.64
C PHE A 248 -5.90 -7.92 -9.59
N LEU A 249 -7.16 -7.92 -9.17
CA LEU A 249 -8.30 -8.28 -10.02
C LEU A 249 -8.66 -7.16 -11.02
N ASP A 250 -8.21 -5.93 -10.80
CA ASP A 250 -8.58 -4.74 -11.57
C ASP A 250 -10.10 -4.48 -11.62
N GLN A 251 -10.77 -4.79 -10.53
CA GLN A 251 -12.24 -4.74 -10.44
C GLN A 251 -12.68 -4.35 -9.03
N ARG A 252 -13.74 -3.55 -8.92
CA ARG A 252 -14.40 -3.26 -7.66
C ARG A 252 -15.37 -4.38 -7.27
N PRO A 253 -15.54 -4.68 -5.97
CA PRO A 253 -16.52 -5.67 -5.55
C PRO A 253 -17.94 -5.20 -5.82
N LEU A 254 -18.85 -6.17 -6.08
CA LEU A 254 -20.27 -5.96 -6.32
C LEU A 254 -21.09 -6.02 -5.01
N ALA A 255 -20.70 -6.88 -4.09
CA ALA A 255 -21.37 -7.05 -2.82
C ALA A 255 -20.41 -7.58 -1.76
N VAL A 256 -20.81 -7.42 -0.50
CA VAL A 256 -20.11 -7.98 0.65
C VAL A 256 -21.11 -8.50 1.69
N THR A 257 -20.73 -9.60 2.35
CA THR A 257 -21.40 -10.12 3.55
C THR A 257 -20.36 -10.56 4.56
N GLY A 258 -20.71 -10.63 5.83
CA GLY A 258 -19.74 -11.06 6.84
C GLY A 258 -20.34 -11.18 8.23
N PHE A 259 -19.51 -11.67 9.14
CA PHE A 259 -19.80 -11.86 10.54
C PHE A 259 -18.65 -11.38 11.41
N GLY A 260 -18.95 -10.88 12.58
CA GLY A 260 -17.97 -10.47 13.55
C GLY A 260 -18.42 -10.78 14.96
N SER A 261 -17.49 -11.14 15.81
CA SER A 261 -17.75 -11.50 17.20
C SER A 261 -16.65 -10.95 18.10
N LEU A 262 -17.02 -10.65 19.34
CA LEU A 262 -16.09 -10.37 20.42
C LEU A 262 -15.98 -11.64 21.28
N ILE A 263 -14.82 -12.32 21.21
CA ILE A 263 -14.67 -13.67 21.78
C ILE A 263 -13.58 -13.69 22.87
N LYS A 264 -12.43 -13.10 22.59
CA LYS A 264 -11.25 -13.19 23.47
C LYS A 264 -11.10 -12.00 24.39
N TRP A 265 -11.25 -10.79 23.86
CA TRP A 265 -10.94 -9.55 24.59
C TRP A 265 -12.20 -8.88 25.11
N THR A 266 -12.91 -9.54 26.02
CA THR A 266 -14.24 -9.16 26.53
C THR A 266 -14.22 -8.24 27.75
N GLU A 267 -13.04 -8.04 28.37
CA GLU A 267 -12.94 -7.42 29.70
C GLU A 267 -12.66 -5.91 29.68
N ASP A 268 -12.48 -5.31 28.48
CA ASP A 268 -12.03 -3.92 28.35
C ASP A 268 -13.07 -2.95 27.77
N ASN A 269 -14.34 -3.32 27.82
CA ASN A 269 -15.48 -2.51 27.36
C ASN A 269 -15.42 -2.09 25.88
N ARG A 270 -14.65 -2.80 25.04
CA ARG A 270 -14.67 -2.57 23.60
C ARG A 270 -16.00 -2.95 22.98
N ASP A 271 -16.39 -2.25 21.94
CA ASP A 271 -17.55 -2.60 21.11
C ASP A 271 -17.16 -3.08 19.70
N VAL A 272 -15.85 -3.08 19.40
CA VAL A 272 -15.28 -3.57 18.15
C VAL A 272 -15.04 -5.08 18.23
N PRO A 273 -15.49 -5.89 17.24
CA PRO A 273 -15.17 -7.31 17.18
C PRO A 273 -13.67 -7.60 17.18
N ASP A 274 -13.26 -8.67 17.84
CA ASP A 274 -11.88 -9.16 17.83
C ASP A 274 -11.64 -10.29 16.82
N THR A 275 -12.71 -10.79 16.21
CA THR A 275 -12.67 -11.82 15.18
C THR A 275 -13.75 -11.53 14.15
N ILE A 276 -13.38 -11.55 12.87
CA ILE A 276 -14.27 -11.25 11.74
C ILE A 276 -14.03 -12.20 10.58
N GLN A 277 -15.10 -12.41 9.80
CA GLN A 277 -15.05 -13.10 8.51
C GLN A 277 -15.92 -12.33 7.52
N ALA A 278 -15.47 -12.21 6.29
CA ALA A 278 -16.21 -11.57 5.21
C ALA A 278 -16.02 -12.28 3.88
N VAL A 279 -17.05 -12.22 3.04
CA VAL A 279 -16.97 -12.63 1.63
C VAL A 279 -17.36 -11.45 0.77
N LEU A 280 -16.47 -11.07 -0.15
CA LEU A 280 -16.71 -10.05 -1.15
C LEU A 280 -16.91 -10.71 -2.52
N GLU A 281 -17.99 -10.31 -3.19
CA GLU A 281 -18.32 -10.78 -4.54
C GLU A 281 -17.75 -9.79 -5.56
N TYR A 282 -16.99 -10.30 -6.52
CA TYR A 282 -16.47 -9.53 -7.67
C TYR A 282 -17.18 -9.92 -8.95
N PRO A 283 -17.06 -9.12 -10.03
CA PRO A 283 -17.58 -9.50 -11.34
C PRO A 283 -17.10 -10.89 -11.79
N GLN A 284 -17.83 -11.49 -12.70
CA GLN A 284 -17.55 -12.82 -13.27
C GLN A 284 -17.60 -13.98 -12.26
N GLY A 285 -18.21 -13.78 -11.09
CA GLY A 285 -18.37 -14.82 -10.08
C GLY A 285 -17.13 -15.06 -9.21
N VAL A 286 -16.13 -14.19 -9.24
CA VAL A 286 -14.95 -14.27 -8.38
C VAL A 286 -15.33 -13.83 -6.97
N HIS A 287 -14.91 -14.59 -5.95
CA HIS A 287 -15.14 -14.26 -4.54
C HIS A 287 -13.82 -14.13 -3.80
N LEU A 288 -13.72 -13.11 -2.94
CA LEU A 288 -12.68 -13.02 -1.92
C LEU A 288 -13.25 -13.46 -0.58
N THR A 289 -12.64 -14.47 0.02
CA THR A 289 -12.84 -14.80 1.44
C THR A 289 -11.77 -14.10 2.27
N TYR A 290 -12.19 -13.30 3.23
CA TYR A 290 -11.31 -12.58 4.16
C TYR A 290 -11.65 -12.94 5.60
N ASP A 291 -10.64 -13.22 6.40
CA ASP A 291 -10.78 -13.40 7.85
C ASP A 291 -9.66 -12.72 8.63
N SER A 292 -10.01 -12.24 9.81
CA SER A 292 -9.05 -11.57 10.69
C SER A 292 -9.38 -11.82 12.16
N THR A 293 -8.35 -12.04 12.98
CA THR A 293 -8.53 -12.25 14.42
C THR A 293 -7.40 -11.67 15.26
N LEU A 294 -7.78 -11.11 16.42
CA LEU A 294 -6.87 -10.71 17.50
C LEU A 294 -6.69 -11.81 18.56
N ALA A 295 -7.33 -12.98 18.38
CA ALA A 295 -7.35 -14.06 19.39
C ALA A 295 -6.26 -15.11 19.16
N ASN A 296 -5.78 -15.27 17.93
CA ASN A 296 -4.83 -16.30 17.53
C ASN A 296 -3.85 -15.75 16.48
N SER A 297 -2.63 -16.32 16.40
CA SER A 297 -1.59 -15.91 15.44
C SER A 297 -1.25 -17.00 14.43
N PHE A 298 -1.99 -18.12 14.41
CA PHE A 298 -1.69 -19.22 13.49
C PHE A 298 -1.81 -18.75 12.04
N GLU A 299 -0.86 -19.15 11.20
CA GLU A 299 -0.70 -18.77 9.80
C GLU A 299 -0.47 -17.27 9.53
N ALA A 300 -0.52 -16.38 10.52
CA ALA A 300 -0.25 -14.95 10.39
C ALA A 300 -1.04 -14.27 9.25
N ASP A 301 -0.36 -13.60 8.34
CA ASP A 301 -0.98 -12.91 7.21
C ASP A 301 -0.49 -13.45 5.87
N TYR A 302 -1.41 -13.65 4.94
CA TYR A 302 -1.14 -14.02 3.55
C TYR A 302 -2.31 -13.70 2.62
N GLU A 303 -2.03 -13.77 1.34
CA GLU A 303 -3.02 -13.71 0.27
C GLU A 303 -2.79 -14.87 -0.71
N VAL A 304 -3.87 -15.45 -1.24
CA VAL A 304 -3.83 -16.43 -2.30
C VAL A 304 -4.79 -16.02 -3.41
N TYR A 305 -4.29 -16.01 -4.62
CA TYR A 305 -5.05 -15.75 -5.84
C TYR A 305 -5.15 -17.05 -6.62
N TYR A 306 -6.35 -17.54 -6.83
CA TYR A 306 -6.62 -18.79 -7.52
C TYR A 306 -7.08 -18.49 -8.95
N GLY A 307 -6.40 -19.08 -9.91
CA GLY A 307 -6.82 -19.12 -11.30
C GLY A 307 -7.16 -20.54 -11.72
N SER A 308 -7.64 -20.72 -12.97
CA SER A 308 -7.94 -22.04 -13.52
C SER A 308 -6.70 -22.90 -13.76
N ASP A 309 -5.54 -22.29 -13.97
CA ASP A 309 -4.31 -22.97 -14.37
C ASP A 309 -3.23 -22.95 -13.27
N SER A 310 -3.34 -22.04 -12.31
CA SER A 310 -2.44 -21.97 -11.17
C SER A 310 -3.00 -21.11 -10.04
N ALA A 311 -2.41 -21.26 -8.84
CA ALA A 311 -2.62 -20.35 -7.71
C ALA A 311 -1.32 -19.62 -7.39
N ILE A 312 -1.43 -18.34 -6.97
CA ILE A 312 -0.31 -17.55 -6.47
C ILE A 312 -0.55 -17.23 -5.00
N MET A 313 0.32 -17.72 -4.11
CA MET A 313 0.35 -17.35 -2.69
C MET A 313 1.36 -16.23 -2.48
N VAL A 314 0.99 -15.24 -1.69
CA VAL A 314 1.86 -14.13 -1.26
C VAL A 314 1.91 -14.11 0.27
N ARG A 315 3.11 -14.24 0.82
CA ARG A 315 3.35 -14.22 2.26
C ARG A 315 4.72 -13.61 2.56
N ASP A 316 4.83 -12.77 3.56
CA ASP A 316 6.09 -12.12 3.98
C ASP A 316 6.86 -11.48 2.80
N ASN A 317 6.15 -10.79 1.90
CA ASN A 317 6.68 -10.22 0.65
C ASN A 317 7.33 -11.24 -0.32
N LYS A 318 7.19 -12.53 -0.08
CA LYS A 318 7.56 -13.61 -0.99
C LYS A 318 6.32 -14.13 -1.71
N ALA A 319 6.51 -14.75 -2.88
CA ALA A 319 5.40 -15.32 -3.61
C ALA A 319 5.79 -16.65 -4.26
N TRP A 320 4.83 -17.55 -4.31
CA TRP A 320 4.96 -18.88 -4.91
C TRP A 320 3.77 -19.12 -5.83
N MET A 321 4.05 -19.72 -6.98
CA MET A 321 3.05 -20.19 -7.93
C MET A 321 2.94 -21.71 -7.84
N PHE A 322 1.72 -22.19 -7.68
CA PHE A 322 1.36 -23.62 -7.68
C PHE A 322 0.51 -23.89 -8.92
N LYS A 323 1.01 -24.74 -9.82
CA LYS A 323 0.33 -25.03 -11.08
C LYS A 323 -0.59 -26.22 -10.97
N GLU A 324 -1.70 -26.17 -11.70
CA GLU A 324 -2.54 -27.32 -11.95
C GLU A 324 -1.85 -28.31 -12.89
N VAL A 325 -2.21 -29.60 -12.78
CA VAL A 325 -1.55 -30.70 -13.51
C VAL A 325 -1.77 -30.56 -15.01
N ASP A 326 -2.92 -30.06 -15.43
CA ASP A 326 -3.32 -29.89 -16.84
C ASP A 326 -2.99 -28.48 -17.39
N ALA A 327 -2.38 -27.62 -16.58
CA ALA A 327 -2.02 -26.27 -17.00
C ALA A 327 -0.96 -26.27 -18.12
N PRO A 328 -1.06 -25.35 -19.09
CA PRO A 328 -0.07 -25.24 -20.17
C PRO A 328 1.33 -24.97 -19.61
N LEU A 329 2.35 -25.59 -20.20
CA LEU A 329 3.75 -25.30 -19.88
C LEU A 329 4.09 -23.87 -20.33
N LEU A 330 4.52 -23.05 -19.38
CA LEU A 330 5.07 -21.72 -19.65
C LEU A 330 6.58 -21.85 -19.83
N GLY A 331 7.13 -21.35 -20.94
CA GLY A 331 8.52 -21.60 -21.33
C GLY A 331 9.59 -21.18 -20.29
N TRP A 332 9.29 -20.23 -19.41
CA TRP A 332 10.17 -19.78 -18.34
C TRP A 332 10.24 -20.73 -17.13
N GLU A 333 9.25 -21.60 -16.94
CA GLU A 333 9.16 -22.51 -15.79
C GLU A 333 10.34 -23.49 -15.69
N VAL A 334 10.94 -23.83 -16.83
CA VAL A 334 12.11 -24.72 -16.89
C VAL A 334 13.30 -24.15 -16.12
N TYR A 335 13.35 -22.83 -15.99
CA TYR A 335 14.44 -22.10 -15.33
C TYR A 335 14.05 -21.54 -13.97
N ALA A 336 12.80 -21.73 -13.54
CA ALA A 336 12.32 -21.20 -12.27
C ALA A 336 12.81 -22.06 -11.10
N ARG A 337 13.13 -21.39 -10.00
CA ARG A 337 13.40 -22.06 -8.72
C ARG A 337 12.15 -22.74 -8.22
N LYS A 338 12.27 -23.99 -7.77
CA LYS A 338 11.20 -24.79 -7.20
C LYS A 338 11.44 -24.94 -5.70
N ASP A 339 10.45 -24.56 -4.90
CA ASP A 339 10.45 -24.73 -3.44
C ASP A 339 9.36 -25.73 -3.04
N SER A 340 9.64 -26.59 -2.07
CA SER A 340 8.64 -27.48 -1.49
C SER A 340 7.82 -26.74 -0.44
N PHE A 341 6.50 -26.85 -0.54
CA PHE A 341 5.56 -26.30 0.43
C PHE A 341 4.57 -27.38 0.83
N TYR A 342 4.70 -27.92 2.04
CA TYR A 342 4.02 -29.17 2.48
C TYR A 342 4.28 -30.33 1.49
N LYS A 343 3.21 -30.82 0.84
CA LYS A 343 3.30 -31.87 -0.18
C LYS A 343 3.36 -31.30 -1.61
N GLU A 344 3.23 -30.00 -1.76
CA GLU A 344 3.20 -29.32 -3.04
C GLU A 344 4.58 -28.76 -3.39
N THR A 345 4.87 -28.69 -4.68
CA THR A 345 6.05 -27.99 -5.19
C THR A 345 5.63 -26.63 -5.74
N GLY A 346 6.05 -25.58 -5.07
CA GLY A 346 5.80 -24.21 -5.50
C GLY A 346 6.94 -23.65 -6.34
N ILE A 347 6.60 -22.84 -7.33
CA ILE A 347 7.56 -22.05 -8.09
C ILE A 347 7.71 -20.71 -7.38
N ALA A 348 8.93 -20.41 -6.89
CA ALA A 348 9.21 -19.11 -6.27
C ALA A 348 9.16 -17.99 -7.32
N LEU A 349 8.33 -16.99 -7.09
CA LEU A 349 8.22 -15.78 -7.92
C LEU A 349 9.02 -14.67 -7.26
N VAL A 350 10.20 -14.40 -7.78
CA VAL A 350 11.14 -13.43 -7.21
C VAL A 350 11.40 -12.30 -8.21
N ALA A 351 11.14 -11.06 -7.80
CA ALA A 351 11.48 -9.89 -8.59
C ALA A 351 13.02 -9.72 -8.68
N ASN A 352 13.50 -9.36 -9.85
CA ASN A 352 14.93 -9.10 -10.12
C ASN A 352 15.91 -10.27 -9.85
N ALA A 353 15.39 -11.51 -9.81
CA ALA A 353 16.26 -12.68 -9.70
C ALA A 353 17.08 -12.88 -10.99
N SER A 354 18.38 -13.07 -10.84
CA SER A 354 19.21 -13.59 -11.93
C SER A 354 18.86 -15.07 -12.19
N LYS A 355 19.24 -15.60 -13.36
CA LYS A 355 19.05 -17.01 -13.68
C LYS A 355 19.69 -17.95 -12.64
N LEU A 356 20.87 -17.58 -12.12
CA LEU A 356 21.60 -18.33 -11.09
C LEU A 356 20.88 -18.28 -9.74
N GLU A 357 20.37 -17.10 -9.33
CA GLU A 357 19.59 -16.93 -8.11
C GLU A 357 18.26 -17.69 -8.18
N ALA A 358 17.59 -17.66 -9.34
CA ALA A 358 16.36 -18.42 -9.56
C ALA A 358 16.58 -19.94 -9.47
N GLN A 359 17.78 -20.44 -9.79
CA GLN A 359 18.15 -21.84 -9.66
C GLN A 359 18.71 -22.22 -8.27
N GLY A 360 18.83 -21.27 -7.35
CA GLY A 360 19.33 -21.50 -6.00
C GLY A 360 20.86 -21.57 -5.87
N GLU A 361 21.61 -21.25 -6.94
CA GLU A 361 23.08 -21.30 -6.98
C GLU A 361 23.77 -19.97 -6.64
N GLY A 362 23.00 -18.90 -6.45
CA GLY A 362 23.50 -17.58 -6.04
C GLY A 362 22.89 -17.14 -4.73
N GLY A 363 23.67 -16.98 -3.70
CA GLY A 363 23.20 -16.56 -2.37
C GLY A 363 22.50 -15.20 -2.39
N THR A 364 21.45 -15.08 -1.56
CA THR A 364 20.75 -13.84 -1.13
C THR A 364 19.67 -13.27 -2.05
N ALA A 365 18.69 -14.08 -2.48
CA ALA A 365 17.37 -13.57 -2.87
C ALA A 365 16.61 -12.88 -1.69
N ASP A 366 17.19 -12.91 -0.50
CA ASP A 366 16.58 -12.35 0.72
C ASP A 366 16.74 -10.82 0.85
N SER A 367 17.61 -10.17 0.10
CA SER A 367 17.88 -8.73 0.31
C SER A 367 16.72 -7.81 -0.11
N ALA A 368 16.04 -8.09 -1.23
CA ALA A 368 14.90 -7.28 -1.65
C ALA A 368 13.61 -7.62 -0.87
N ALA A 369 13.45 -8.90 -0.46
CA ALA A 369 12.34 -9.33 0.39
C ALA A 369 12.48 -8.83 1.84
N ALA A 370 13.69 -8.52 2.29
CA ALA A 370 13.96 -7.98 3.62
C ALA A 370 13.62 -6.49 3.76
N ILE A 371 13.48 -5.73 2.66
CA ILE A 371 13.09 -4.34 2.72
C ILE A 371 11.58 -4.25 2.96
N ASN A 372 11.19 -3.59 4.06
CA ASN A 372 9.81 -3.39 4.45
C ASN A 372 9.02 -2.59 3.39
N SER A 373 7.77 -2.96 3.13
CA SER A 373 6.85 -2.24 2.24
C SER A 373 6.72 -0.76 2.59
N LEU A 374 6.82 -0.40 3.87
CA LEU A 374 6.84 0.98 4.34
C LEU A 374 7.99 1.77 3.73
N THR A 375 9.20 1.21 3.69
CA THR A 375 10.37 1.88 3.11
C THR A 375 10.13 2.26 1.64
N PHE A 376 9.62 1.33 0.82
CA PHE A 376 9.28 1.62 -0.58
C PHE A 376 8.20 2.68 -0.72
N ALA A 377 7.19 2.67 0.16
CA ALA A 377 6.12 3.66 0.13
C ALA A 377 6.64 5.07 0.49
N LEU A 378 7.50 5.18 1.50
CA LEU A 378 8.10 6.46 1.89
C LEU A 378 9.07 6.98 0.83
N GLN A 379 9.90 6.12 0.24
CA GLN A 379 10.78 6.47 -0.87
C GLN A 379 10.01 6.93 -2.11
N ALA A 380 8.92 6.24 -2.46
CA ALA A 380 8.06 6.64 -3.57
C ALA A 380 7.43 8.02 -3.31
N PHE A 381 6.95 8.27 -2.10
CA PHE A 381 6.38 9.55 -1.72
C PHE A 381 7.41 10.69 -1.83
N LEU A 382 8.58 10.52 -1.22
CA LEU A 382 9.65 11.54 -1.22
C LEU A 382 10.16 11.80 -2.65
N GLY A 383 10.39 10.76 -3.45
CA GLY A 383 10.80 10.90 -4.83
C GLY A 383 9.77 11.65 -5.68
N ASN A 384 8.48 11.32 -5.51
CA ASN A 384 7.40 12.01 -6.21
C ASN A 384 7.25 13.47 -5.73
N ALA A 385 7.33 13.72 -4.42
CA ALA A 385 7.26 15.05 -3.84
C ALA A 385 8.42 15.93 -4.31
N GLY A 386 9.65 15.43 -4.26
CA GLY A 386 10.83 16.14 -4.73
C GLY A 386 10.75 16.51 -6.22
N LYS A 387 10.29 15.57 -7.08
CA LYS A 387 10.10 15.83 -8.52
C LYS A 387 9.06 16.94 -8.77
N VAL A 388 7.91 16.86 -8.11
CA VAL A 388 6.84 17.85 -8.28
C VAL A 388 7.29 19.22 -7.75
N ALA A 389 7.93 19.27 -6.59
CA ALA A 389 8.41 20.54 -6.02
C ALA A 389 9.47 21.20 -6.92
N THR A 390 10.40 20.41 -7.46
CA THR A 390 11.39 20.92 -8.44
C THR A 390 10.70 21.44 -9.68
N ALA A 391 9.78 20.66 -10.28
CA ALA A 391 9.06 21.07 -11.48
C ALA A 391 8.24 22.36 -11.27
N VAL A 392 7.59 22.52 -10.10
CA VAL A 392 6.85 23.77 -9.77
C VAL A 392 7.80 24.96 -9.68
N LYS A 393 8.97 24.78 -9.05
CA LYS A 393 9.98 25.83 -8.93
C LYS A 393 10.52 26.25 -10.28
N ASP A 394 11.01 25.28 -11.06
CA ASP A 394 11.61 25.51 -12.37
C ASP A 394 10.61 26.15 -13.35
N PHE A 395 9.34 25.71 -13.31
CA PHE A 395 8.29 26.31 -14.12
C PHE A 395 8.07 27.80 -13.77
N LYS A 396 7.96 28.11 -12.48
CA LYS A 396 7.76 29.50 -12.03
C LYS A 396 8.94 30.42 -12.39
N GLU A 397 10.17 29.91 -12.26
CA GLU A 397 11.38 30.65 -12.60
C GLU A 397 11.50 30.96 -14.11
N ASN A 398 11.04 30.05 -14.96
CA ASN A 398 11.20 30.17 -16.43
C ASN A 398 9.95 30.77 -17.14
N PHE A 399 8.74 30.50 -16.59
CA PHE A 399 7.47 30.84 -17.28
C PHE A 399 6.54 31.71 -16.44
N GLY A 400 6.91 32.05 -15.19
CA GLY A 400 6.09 32.86 -14.30
C GLY A 400 4.93 32.11 -13.64
N GLU A 401 3.88 32.84 -13.22
CA GLU A 401 2.73 32.30 -12.49
C GLU A 401 1.53 32.08 -13.41
N ASP A 402 1.58 31.01 -14.21
CA ASP A 402 0.44 30.51 -15.03
C ASP A 402 0.03 29.13 -14.48
N ASP A 403 -1.08 29.10 -13.73
CA ASP A 403 -1.55 27.88 -13.07
C ASP A 403 -2.10 26.84 -14.06
N GLU A 404 -2.69 27.24 -15.20
CA GLU A 404 -3.20 26.28 -16.19
C GLU A 404 -2.05 25.63 -16.96
N ALA A 405 -1.08 26.39 -17.42
CA ALA A 405 0.13 25.85 -18.06
C ALA A 405 0.97 25.01 -17.07
N LEU A 406 1.07 25.43 -15.81
CA LEU A 406 1.72 24.64 -14.76
C LEU A 406 1.01 23.30 -14.54
N LYS A 407 -0.32 23.27 -14.56
CA LYS A 407 -1.11 22.06 -14.38
C LYS A 407 -0.88 21.05 -15.51
N GLU A 408 -0.80 21.50 -16.75
CA GLU A 408 -0.43 20.66 -17.90
C GLU A 408 1.00 20.14 -17.76
N HIS A 409 1.95 21.00 -17.42
CA HIS A 409 3.33 20.59 -17.17
C HIS A 409 3.44 19.52 -16.09
N LEU A 410 2.74 19.70 -14.96
CA LEU A 410 2.73 18.73 -13.88
C LEU A 410 2.03 17.42 -14.23
N ALA A 411 1.08 17.43 -15.17
CA ALA A 411 0.48 16.20 -15.68
C ALA A 411 1.53 15.33 -16.39
N ASP A 412 2.44 15.93 -17.15
CA ASP A 412 3.55 15.23 -17.80
C ASP A 412 4.58 14.71 -16.79
N VAL A 413 4.96 15.53 -15.81
CA VAL A 413 5.86 15.12 -14.72
C VAL A 413 5.30 13.90 -13.98
N ARG A 414 3.98 13.87 -13.75
CA ARG A 414 3.31 12.75 -13.06
C ARG A 414 3.28 11.45 -13.83
N LYS A 415 3.46 11.46 -15.16
CA LYS A 415 3.59 10.22 -15.96
C LYS A 415 4.81 9.40 -15.55
N SER A 416 5.87 10.05 -15.04
CA SER A 416 7.09 9.42 -14.55
C SER A 416 7.12 9.20 -13.03
N ARG A 417 5.96 9.25 -12.36
CA ARG A 417 5.89 9.04 -10.91
C ARG A 417 6.27 7.62 -10.52
N LEU A 418 6.88 7.49 -9.35
CA LEU A 418 7.07 6.19 -8.71
C LEU A 418 5.70 5.63 -8.31
N PRO A 419 5.50 4.31 -8.42
CA PRO A 419 4.24 3.68 -8.07
C PRO A 419 3.86 3.91 -6.60
N ALA A 420 2.62 4.35 -6.39
CA ALA A 420 2.08 4.60 -5.05
C ALA A 420 0.56 4.74 -5.11
N ALA A 421 -0.12 4.51 -3.98
CA ALA A 421 -1.55 4.78 -3.85
C ALA A 421 -1.80 6.28 -3.76
N GLY A 422 -2.59 6.83 -4.65
CA GLY A 422 -3.06 8.22 -4.58
C GLY A 422 -4.36 8.36 -3.77
N TYR A 423 -4.98 9.51 -3.93
CA TYR A 423 -6.24 9.82 -3.22
C TYR A 423 -7.41 8.96 -3.67
N GLN A 424 -7.47 8.58 -4.95
CA GLN A 424 -8.58 7.76 -5.47
C GLN A 424 -8.47 6.33 -4.92
N GLU A 425 -7.30 5.72 -5.00
CA GLU A 425 -7.06 4.39 -4.47
C GLU A 425 -7.32 4.33 -2.95
N GLY A 426 -6.84 5.34 -2.22
CA GLY A 426 -7.10 5.45 -0.78
C GLY A 426 -8.58 5.58 -0.45
N PHE A 427 -9.33 6.39 -1.22
CA PHE A 427 -10.77 6.56 -1.05
C PHE A 427 -11.54 5.29 -1.40
N ASP A 428 -11.24 4.66 -2.52
CA ASP A 428 -11.88 3.41 -2.94
C ASP A 428 -11.69 2.30 -1.90
N ALA A 429 -10.47 2.17 -1.36
CA ALA A 429 -10.18 1.21 -0.31
C ALA A 429 -10.98 1.46 0.97
N VAL A 430 -11.14 2.74 1.37
CA VAL A 430 -11.99 3.12 2.52
C VAL A 430 -13.44 2.74 2.27
N VAL A 431 -14.00 3.03 1.09
CA VAL A 431 -15.40 2.67 0.75
C VAL A 431 -15.60 1.15 0.88
N VAL A 432 -14.68 0.36 0.31
CA VAL A 432 -14.76 -1.11 0.38
C VAL A 432 -14.70 -1.58 1.83
N ALA A 433 -13.72 -1.12 2.59
CA ALA A 433 -13.49 -1.57 3.97
C ALA A 433 -14.63 -1.15 4.92
N LEU A 434 -15.13 0.08 4.81
CA LEU A 434 -16.21 0.56 5.68
C LEU A 434 -17.55 -0.11 5.36
N LYS A 435 -17.86 -0.37 4.08
CA LYS A 435 -19.07 -1.12 3.70
C LYS A 435 -18.96 -2.59 4.11
N ALA A 436 -17.77 -3.16 4.08
CA ALA A 436 -17.54 -4.50 4.63
C ALA A 436 -17.71 -4.52 6.16
N ASN A 437 -17.22 -3.50 6.88
CA ASN A 437 -17.46 -3.37 8.32
C ASN A 437 -18.97 -3.22 8.64
N GLU A 438 -19.69 -2.41 7.86
CA GLU A 438 -21.15 -2.27 8.00
C GLU A 438 -21.88 -3.61 7.79
N ALA A 439 -21.47 -4.40 6.78
CA ALA A 439 -22.04 -5.73 6.52
C ALA A 439 -21.78 -6.69 7.69
N ILE A 440 -20.56 -6.70 8.23
CA ILE A 440 -20.15 -7.52 9.37
C ILE A 440 -20.98 -7.17 10.62
N LEU A 441 -21.05 -5.89 10.97
CA LEU A 441 -21.76 -5.42 12.16
C LEU A 441 -23.27 -5.58 12.05
N GLY A 442 -23.81 -5.34 10.85
CA GLY A 442 -25.23 -5.47 10.55
C GLY A 442 -25.67 -6.90 10.25
N LYS A 443 -24.73 -7.86 10.11
CA LYS A 443 -25.00 -9.25 9.71
C LYS A 443 -25.89 -9.32 8.46
N LYS A 444 -25.60 -8.46 7.48
CA LYS A 444 -26.38 -8.31 6.25
C LYS A 444 -25.50 -8.28 5.02
N ARG A 445 -26.04 -8.68 3.88
CA ARG A 445 -25.39 -8.48 2.59
C ARG A 445 -25.57 -7.02 2.15
N ILE A 446 -24.48 -6.37 1.77
CA ILE A 446 -24.47 -5.01 1.21
C ILE A 446 -24.04 -5.08 -0.24
N GLN A 447 -24.82 -4.47 -1.11
CA GLN A 447 -24.53 -4.31 -2.53
C GLN A 447 -23.84 -2.96 -2.74
N PHE A 448 -22.66 -2.95 -3.37
CA PHE A 448 -21.92 -1.72 -3.63
C PHE A 448 -22.63 -0.87 -4.69
N GLN A 449 -22.73 0.43 -4.42
CA GLN A 449 -23.27 1.43 -5.33
C GLN A 449 -22.11 2.17 -6.00
N LYS A 450 -22.21 2.44 -7.31
CA LYS A 450 -21.17 3.14 -8.05
C LYS A 450 -20.92 4.55 -7.51
N GLU A 451 -21.97 5.21 -7.07
CA GLU A 451 -21.97 6.57 -6.54
C GLU A 451 -21.13 6.70 -5.26
N TRP A 452 -20.94 5.61 -4.52
CA TRP A 452 -20.10 5.65 -3.31
C TRP A 452 -18.63 5.90 -3.63
N PHE A 453 -18.19 5.53 -4.83
CA PHE A 453 -16.82 5.69 -5.32
C PHE A 453 -16.60 7.00 -6.10
N ASP A 454 -17.64 7.80 -6.26
CA ASP A 454 -17.55 9.07 -6.97
C ASP A 454 -17.07 10.17 -6.00
N LEU A 455 -16.12 10.96 -6.45
CA LEU A 455 -15.59 12.09 -5.71
C LEU A 455 -16.30 13.42 -6.05
N GLY A 456 -17.14 13.44 -7.07
CA GLY A 456 -17.71 14.68 -7.60
C GLY A 456 -16.76 15.41 -8.53
#